data_97805fac381621fee922fea8da096d4a
#
_entry.id   97805fac381621fee922fea8da096d4a
#
_cell.length_a   1.000
_cell.length_b   1.000
_cell.length_c   1.000
_cell.angle_alpha   90.00
_cell.angle_beta   90.00
_cell.angle_gamma   90.00
#
_symmetry.space_group_name_H-M   'P 1'
#
loop_
_entity.id
_entity.type
_entity.pdbx_description
1 polymer ?
#
loop_
_entity_poly.entity_id
_entity_poly.type
_entity_poly.pdbx_seq_one_letter_code
_entity_poly.pdbx_strand_id
1 'polypeptide(L)'
;MIDLKLPKTCLLLVLFLLVPLQYSSAGVLEQVEQELVSLADKVRPAVVSLSPYIAKGAIGQGLPRKGRPANAGSGVIFDAEKGLIVTNSHVVRNVLKILVTFKDGNKIVGEVLGVDEDTDLAVVQVKSKKPLAAVKFADSSKVKIGQLVVAVGNPYGLNDTTTFGIVSGLKRENVNLSRYEDFIQTDASINPGNSGGPLLNIKGEVIGINTAIINYAQSIGFSIPSNMVSHIVTQLVEHGEVHRGWLGVGIDPITDVLAEKNNVKQGVGVIVNSVFEGDPAHLAGLKVGDIILKIGGVKIDSPNSLIRIIGTISPGQTINLDIIRKGERKVVPVKLESKKKKNNLLASLTPSDPLGLGFTLKDMVGNQNGKKGPKVMKVEPGSYAESKGLMIGDQILAVNGELIGNQQEFKDILSQVNNCLLYTSPSPRDRG
;
A
#
# COMPACT_ATOMS: atom_id res chain seq x y z
N MET A 1 -5.84 -49.24 78.30
CA MET A 1 -4.90 -48.99 77.17
C MET A 1 -5.50 -49.65 75.93
N ILE A 2 -6.04 -48.84 75.04
CA ILE A 2 -6.64 -49.32 73.78
C ILE A 2 -5.60 -49.06 72.69
N ASP A 3 -5.05 -50.16 72.17
CA ASP A 3 -4.03 -50.18 71.14
C ASP A 3 -4.72 -49.98 69.77
N LEU A 4 -4.67 -48.76 69.23
CA LEU A 4 -5.26 -48.42 67.94
C LEU A 4 -4.21 -48.68 66.84
N LYS A 5 -4.20 -49.90 66.29
CA LYS A 5 -3.42 -50.27 65.13
C LYS A 5 -4.12 -49.71 63.87
N LEU A 6 -3.67 -48.58 63.38
CA LEU A 6 -4.07 -48.07 62.04
C LEU A 6 -3.52 -49.02 60.95
N PRO A 7 -4.36 -49.46 59.99
CA PRO A 7 -3.89 -50.31 58.89
C PRO A 7 -2.95 -49.53 57.96
N LYS A 8 -1.84 -50.17 57.57
CA LYS A 8 -0.79 -49.60 56.69
C LYS A 8 -1.29 -49.08 55.34
N THR A 9 -2.50 -49.44 54.94
CA THR A 9 -3.20 -48.96 53.77
C THR A 9 -3.68 -47.49 53.86
N CYS A 10 -3.95 -46.98 55.08
CA CYS A 10 -4.32 -45.56 55.23
C CYS A 10 -3.14 -44.60 55.08
N LEU A 11 -1.90 -45.07 55.34
CA LEU A 11 -0.71 -44.23 55.23
C LEU A 11 -0.34 -43.92 53.79
N LEU A 12 -0.66 -44.84 52.86
CA LEU A 12 -0.42 -44.63 51.40
C LEU A 12 -1.45 -43.69 50.76
N LEU A 13 -2.68 -43.61 51.26
CA LEU A 13 -3.71 -42.73 50.74
C LEU A 13 -3.50 -41.24 51.14
N VAL A 14 -2.90 -41.02 52.31
CA VAL A 14 -2.60 -39.64 52.79
C VAL A 14 -1.36 -39.06 52.11
N LEU A 15 -0.42 -39.93 51.68
CA LEU A 15 0.77 -39.44 50.93
C LEU A 15 0.46 -38.99 49.49
N PHE A 16 -0.65 -39.48 48.87
CA PHE A 16 -1.08 -39.07 47.53
C PHE A 16 -1.85 -37.75 47.52
N LEU A 17 -2.37 -37.30 48.68
CA LEU A 17 -3.09 -36.02 48.81
C LEU A 17 -2.17 -34.79 49.07
N LEU A 18 -0.86 -35.00 49.20
CA LEU A 18 0.13 -33.95 49.46
C LEU A 18 1.09 -33.72 48.32
N VAL A 19 0.79 -34.18 47.10
CA VAL A 19 1.48 -33.70 45.90
C VAL A 19 0.92 -32.32 45.62
N PRO A 20 1.68 -31.22 45.89
CA PRO A 20 1.21 -29.91 45.49
C PRO A 20 1.11 -29.91 43.98
N LEU A 21 -0.11 -29.81 43.47
CA LEU A 21 -0.34 -29.38 42.10
C LEU A 21 0.23 -27.95 41.95
N GLN A 22 1.54 -27.86 41.78
CA GLN A 22 2.18 -26.63 41.36
C GLN A 22 1.80 -26.43 39.91
N TYR A 23 0.58 -25.96 39.64
CA TYR A 23 0.27 -25.27 38.44
C TYR A 23 1.01 -23.92 38.52
N SER A 24 2.28 -23.94 38.12
CA SER A 24 3.04 -22.73 37.93
C SER A 24 2.41 -21.96 36.77
N SER A 25 1.63 -20.93 37.07
CA SER A 25 1.17 -19.95 36.07
C SER A 25 2.34 -19.25 35.35
N ALA A 26 3.57 -19.39 35.86
CA ALA A 26 4.81 -18.99 35.22
C ALA A 26 5.07 -19.76 33.92
N GLY A 27 4.69 -21.02 33.80
CA GLY A 27 4.94 -21.84 32.61
C GLY A 27 4.22 -21.39 31.34
N VAL A 28 3.04 -20.74 31.43
CA VAL A 28 2.29 -20.29 30.24
C VAL A 28 2.94 -19.06 29.64
N LEU A 29 3.37 -18.09 30.44
CA LEU A 29 4.05 -16.90 29.95
C LEU A 29 5.42 -17.22 29.35
N GLU A 30 6.15 -18.16 29.98
CA GLU A 30 7.43 -18.64 29.46
C GLU A 30 7.27 -19.37 28.12
N GLN A 31 6.19 -20.17 27.96
CA GLN A 31 5.87 -20.78 26.67
C GLN A 31 5.56 -19.75 25.59
N VAL A 32 4.78 -18.73 25.91
CA VAL A 32 4.48 -17.63 24.96
C VAL A 32 5.76 -16.91 24.56
N GLU A 33 6.66 -16.61 25.49
CA GLU A 33 7.95 -16.00 25.22
C GLU A 33 8.80 -16.88 24.29
N GLN A 34 8.93 -18.15 24.59
CA GLN A 34 9.70 -19.12 23.78
C GLN A 34 9.14 -19.23 22.36
N GLU A 35 7.81 -19.28 22.20
CA GLU A 35 7.16 -19.33 20.90
C GLU A 35 7.41 -18.04 20.10
N LEU A 36 7.36 -16.86 20.74
CA LEU A 36 7.65 -15.58 20.07
C LEU A 36 9.11 -15.47 19.64
N VAL A 37 10.05 -15.89 20.48
CA VAL A 37 11.49 -15.92 20.15
C VAL A 37 11.74 -16.87 18.99
N SER A 38 11.20 -18.10 19.07
CA SER A 38 11.31 -19.10 18.00
C SER A 38 10.73 -18.61 16.67
N LEU A 39 9.55 -17.98 16.73
CA LEU A 39 8.90 -17.37 15.56
C LEU A 39 9.78 -16.30 14.92
N ALA A 40 10.30 -15.37 15.73
CA ALA A 40 11.19 -14.32 15.26
C ALA A 40 12.43 -14.90 14.57
N ASP A 41 13.11 -15.86 15.22
CA ASP A 41 14.32 -16.48 14.67
C ASP A 41 14.07 -17.23 13.36
N LYS A 42 12.91 -17.87 13.23
CA LYS A 42 12.48 -18.58 12.02
C LYS A 42 12.24 -17.64 10.84
N VAL A 43 11.67 -16.44 11.09
CA VAL A 43 11.22 -15.54 10.04
C VAL A 43 12.29 -14.52 9.65
N ARG A 44 13.13 -14.08 10.58
CA ARG A 44 14.18 -13.08 10.36
C ARG A 44 15.06 -13.33 9.14
N PRO A 45 15.47 -14.57 8.77
CA PRO A 45 16.26 -14.81 7.56
C PRO A 45 15.54 -14.43 6.25
N ALA A 46 14.21 -14.34 6.26
CA ALA A 46 13.41 -13.92 5.11
C ALA A 46 13.14 -12.41 5.09
N VAL A 47 13.52 -11.66 6.13
CA VAL A 47 13.35 -10.21 6.20
C VAL A 47 14.65 -9.52 5.85
N VAL A 48 14.61 -8.57 4.94
CA VAL A 48 15.78 -7.86 4.43
C VAL A 48 15.65 -6.36 4.66
N SER A 49 16.81 -5.69 4.78
CA SER A 49 16.87 -4.23 4.73
C SER A 49 17.03 -3.76 3.29
N LEU A 50 16.28 -2.74 2.93
CA LEU A 50 16.34 -2.07 1.64
C LEU A 50 16.86 -0.65 1.82
N SER A 51 17.86 -0.28 1.03
CA SER A 51 18.46 1.07 1.07
C SER A 51 18.86 1.51 -0.34
N PRO A 52 18.94 2.83 -0.61
CA PRO A 52 19.33 3.32 -1.92
C PRO A 52 20.67 2.75 -2.38
N TYR A 53 20.72 2.29 -3.62
CA TYR A 53 21.96 1.85 -4.25
C TYR A 53 22.70 3.05 -4.85
N ILE A 54 23.94 3.29 -4.39
CA ILE A 54 24.80 4.33 -4.92
C ILE A 54 25.90 3.64 -5.73
N ALA A 55 25.91 3.85 -7.04
CA ALA A 55 26.92 3.30 -7.92
C ALA A 55 28.32 3.86 -7.55
N LYS A 56 29.37 3.00 -7.59
CA LYS A 56 30.76 3.43 -7.40
C LYS A 56 31.10 4.49 -8.45
N GLY A 57 31.46 5.70 -8.02
CA GLY A 57 31.79 6.83 -8.91
C GLY A 57 30.77 7.98 -8.88
N ALA A 58 29.57 7.78 -8.34
CA ALA A 58 28.57 8.85 -8.15
C ALA A 58 28.83 9.69 -6.88
N ILE A 59 29.91 9.45 -6.17
CA ILE A 59 30.31 10.20 -4.97
C ILE A 59 30.88 11.55 -5.42
N GLY A 60 30.01 12.54 -5.59
CA GLY A 60 30.45 13.89 -5.97
C GLY A 60 29.31 14.85 -6.29
N GLN A 61 28.14 14.37 -6.63
CA GLN A 61 27.00 15.22 -6.98
C GLN A 61 25.83 15.01 -6.02
N GLY A 62 25.73 15.87 -5.01
CA GLY A 62 24.46 16.14 -4.37
C GLY A 62 23.94 15.14 -3.33
N LEU A 63 24.78 14.30 -2.69
CA LEU A 63 24.34 13.54 -1.51
C LEU A 63 23.99 14.49 -0.36
N PRO A 64 22.86 14.30 0.34
CA PRO A 64 22.55 15.07 1.55
C PRO A 64 23.70 14.89 2.55
N ARG A 65 24.43 15.95 2.84
CA ARG A 65 25.43 15.96 3.90
C ARG A 65 24.70 15.77 5.23
N LYS A 66 24.98 14.66 5.93
CA LYS A 66 24.43 14.32 7.27
C LYS A 66 22.90 14.12 7.29
N GLY A 67 22.47 12.91 7.04
CA GLY A 67 21.09 12.46 7.22
C GLY A 67 20.97 10.97 6.90
N ARG A 68 20.01 10.32 7.52
CA ARG A 68 19.62 8.94 7.18
C ARG A 68 19.29 8.86 5.68
N PRO A 69 19.64 7.77 4.99
CA PRO A 69 19.19 7.57 3.60
C PRO A 69 17.69 7.79 3.52
N ALA A 70 17.23 8.62 2.60
CA ALA A 70 15.87 9.14 2.58
C ALA A 70 14.77 8.06 2.44
N ASN A 71 15.09 6.84 2.02
CA ASN A 71 14.13 5.77 1.75
C ASN A 71 14.64 4.40 2.22
N ALA A 72 15.16 4.32 3.43
CA ALA A 72 15.48 3.01 4.01
C ALA A 72 14.21 2.35 4.55
N GLY A 73 14.00 1.08 4.23
CA GLY A 73 12.88 0.29 4.70
C GLY A 73 13.23 -1.19 4.77
N SER A 74 12.22 -2.01 4.94
CA SER A 74 12.32 -3.47 4.95
C SER A 74 11.69 -4.07 3.71
N GLY A 75 11.98 -5.35 3.48
CA GLY A 75 11.28 -6.18 2.53
C GLY A 75 11.19 -7.61 3.06
N VAL A 76 10.30 -8.39 2.50
CA VAL A 76 10.15 -9.80 2.85
C VAL A 76 10.25 -10.69 1.62
N ILE A 77 11.10 -11.71 1.71
CA ILE A 77 11.28 -12.71 0.65
C ILE A 77 10.07 -13.64 0.67
N PHE A 78 9.30 -13.68 -0.41
CA PHE A 78 8.13 -14.55 -0.55
C PHE A 78 8.33 -15.69 -1.55
N ASP A 79 9.37 -15.61 -2.39
CA ASP A 79 9.80 -16.67 -3.31
C ASP A 79 11.33 -16.78 -3.25
N ALA A 80 11.81 -17.85 -2.61
CA ALA A 80 13.24 -18.08 -2.40
C ALA A 80 13.98 -18.52 -3.68
N GLU A 81 13.29 -19.22 -4.59
CA GLU A 81 13.88 -19.75 -5.81
C GLU A 81 14.14 -18.64 -6.82
N LYS A 82 13.15 -17.76 -6.98
CA LYS A 82 13.23 -16.61 -7.89
C LYS A 82 13.89 -15.39 -7.25
N GLY A 83 14.13 -15.41 -5.92
CA GLY A 83 14.67 -14.29 -5.16
C GLY A 83 13.75 -13.08 -5.14
N LEU A 84 12.42 -13.30 -5.01
CA LEU A 84 11.44 -12.24 -5.04
C LEU A 84 11.15 -11.69 -3.63
N ILE A 85 11.18 -10.39 -3.53
CA ILE A 85 10.99 -9.61 -2.30
C ILE A 85 9.83 -8.66 -2.52
N VAL A 86 8.86 -8.65 -1.61
CA VAL A 86 7.83 -7.60 -1.56
C VAL A 86 8.26 -6.52 -0.57
N THR A 87 7.93 -5.28 -0.90
CA THR A 87 8.16 -4.10 -0.07
C THR A 87 7.12 -3.02 -0.39
N ASN A 88 7.21 -1.86 0.26
CA ASN A 88 6.37 -0.72 -0.11
C ASN A 88 6.93 0.05 -1.31
N SER A 89 6.03 0.67 -2.08
CA SER A 89 6.40 1.49 -3.24
C SER A 89 7.23 2.71 -2.84
N HIS A 90 6.89 3.33 -1.70
CA HIS A 90 7.62 4.50 -1.18
C HIS A 90 9.08 4.18 -0.79
N VAL A 91 9.42 2.92 -0.48
CA VAL A 91 10.79 2.46 -0.17
C VAL A 91 11.66 2.43 -1.43
N VAL A 92 11.08 2.08 -2.59
CA VAL A 92 11.78 1.97 -3.88
C VAL A 92 11.44 3.12 -4.84
N ARG A 93 10.89 4.23 -4.32
CA ARG A 93 10.46 5.35 -5.16
C ARG A 93 11.61 5.90 -6.00
N ASN A 94 11.37 6.04 -7.29
CA ASN A 94 12.30 6.63 -8.27
C ASN A 94 13.66 5.91 -8.40
N VAL A 95 13.74 4.63 -8.06
CA VAL A 95 14.94 3.83 -8.27
C VAL A 95 14.64 2.54 -9.03
N LEU A 96 15.51 2.16 -9.97
CA LEU A 96 15.44 0.88 -10.68
C LEU A 96 16.25 -0.22 -9.96
N LYS A 97 17.18 0.18 -9.11
CA LYS A 97 18.07 -0.72 -8.36
C LYS A 97 18.14 -0.28 -6.90
N ILE A 98 18.13 -1.25 -6.02
CA ILE A 98 18.17 -1.03 -4.58
C ILE A 98 19.19 -1.96 -3.93
N LEU A 99 19.85 -1.52 -2.87
CA LEU A 99 20.75 -2.35 -2.10
C LEU A 99 19.96 -3.18 -1.10
N VAL A 100 20.04 -4.50 -1.22
CA VAL A 100 19.40 -5.47 -0.33
C VAL A 100 20.43 -6.00 0.64
N THR A 101 20.23 -5.79 1.93
CA THR A 101 21.08 -6.31 3.01
C THR A 101 20.35 -7.42 3.74
N PHE A 102 20.94 -8.61 3.77
CA PHE A 102 20.43 -9.80 4.42
C PHE A 102 20.83 -9.85 5.90
N LYS A 103 20.17 -10.73 6.68
CA LYS A 103 20.47 -10.93 8.12
C LYS A 103 21.96 -11.24 8.40
N ASP A 104 22.62 -11.97 7.51
CA ASP A 104 24.06 -12.32 7.63
C ASP A 104 24.99 -11.17 7.25
N GLY A 105 24.47 -9.97 7.00
CA GLY A 105 25.23 -8.80 6.56
C GLY A 105 25.61 -8.82 5.08
N ASN A 106 25.30 -9.90 4.34
CA ASN A 106 25.55 -9.96 2.91
C ASN A 106 24.70 -8.90 2.18
N LYS A 107 25.28 -8.29 1.14
CA LYS A 107 24.65 -7.21 0.37
C LYS A 107 24.59 -7.58 -1.10
N ILE A 108 23.38 -7.52 -1.69
CA ILE A 108 23.16 -7.77 -3.11
C ILE A 108 22.40 -6.59 -3.69
N VAL A 109 22.74 -6.19 -4.91
CA VAL A 109 21.94 -5.21 -5.66
C VAL A 109 20.73 -5.91 -6.24
N GLY A 110 19.54 -5.49 -5.82
CA GLY A 110 18.26 -5.95 -6.35
C GLY A 110 17.76 -5.05 -7.47
N GLU A 111 16.98 -5.62 -8.37
CA GLU A 111 16.29 -4.92 -9.46
C GLU A 111 14.82 -4.76 -9.09
N VAL A 112 14.26 -3.56 -9.25
CA VAL A 112 12.83 -3.29 -9.05
C VAL A 112 12.09 -3.81 -10.28
N LEU A 113 11.29 -4.88 -10.11
CA LEU A 113 10.52 -5.49 -11.20
C LEU A 113 9.28 -4.68 -11.55
N GLY A 114 8.62 -4.12 -10.53
CA GLY A 114 7.42 -3.33 -10.70
C GLY A 114 7.02 -2.61 -9.43
N VAL A 115 6.24 -1.55 -9.60
CA VAL A 115 5.77 -0.68 -8.53
C VAL A 115 4.29 -0.39 -8.71
N ASP A 116 3.54 -0.46 -7.64
CA ASP A 116 2.16 -0.05 -7.57
C ASP A 116 1.96 1.02 -6.48
N GLU A 117 1.95 2.27 -6.90
CA GLU A 117 1.77 3.41 -6.00
C GLU A 117 0.35 3.45 -5.40
N ASP A 118 -0.63 2.93 -6.12
CA ASP A 118 -2.05 2.94 -5.70
C ASP A 118 -2.31 2.05 -4.47
N THR A 119 -1.52 1.00 -4.24
CA THR A 119 -1.58 0.15 -3.03
C THR A 119 -0.36 0.29 -2.13
N ASP A 120 0.63 1.10 -2.51
CA ASP A 120 1.93 1.23 -1.84
C ASP A 120 2.71 -0.09 -1.77
N LEU A 121 2.72 -0.87 -2.87
CA LEU A 121 3.47 -2.13 -2.98
C LEU A 121 4.49 -2.08 -4.12
N ALA A 122 5.57 -2.85 -3.97
CA ALA A 122 6.57 -3.06 -5.01
C ALA A 122 7.19 -4.45 -4.90
N VAL A 123 7.76 -4.93 -6.00
CA VAL A 123 8.52 -6.18 -6.05
C VAL A 123 9.95 -5.89 -6.48
N VAL A 124 10.88 -6.45 -5.71
CA VAL A 124 12.33 -6.42 -5.98
C VAL A 124 12.80 -7.84 -6.23
N GLN A 125 13.67 -8.03 -7.20
CA GLN A 125 14.32 -9.31 -7.45
C GLN A 125 15.81 -9.25 -7.13
N VAL A 126 16.31 -10.29 -6.47
CA VAL A 126 17.74 -10.50 -6.23
C VAL A 126 18.22 -11.81 -6.84
N LYS A 127 19.44 -11.84 -7.35
CA LYS A 127 20.10 -13.06 -7.81
C LYS A 127 21.11 -13.48 -6.75
N SER A 128 20.71 -14.38 -5.86
CA SER A 128 21.56 -14.90 -4.79
C SER A 128 22.24 -16.21 -5.22
N LYS A 129 23.54 -16.36 -4.86
CA LYS A 129 24.25 -17.64 -4.98
C LYS A 129 24.02 -18.56 -3.78
N LYS A 130 23.52 -18.01 -2.66
CA LYS A 130 23.19 -18.74 -1.44
C LYS A 130 21.71 -19.07 -1.43
N PRO A 131 21.29 -20.18 -0.80
CA PRO A 131 19.88 -20.45 -0.55
C PRO A 131 19.24 -19.29 0.24
N LEU A 132 18.04 -18.89 -0.15
CA LEU A 132 17.26 -17.87 0.52
C LEU A 132 16.18 -18.53 1.38
N ALA A 133 15.82 -17.90 2.50
CA ALA A 133 14.63 -18.23 3.25
C ALA A 133 13.45 -17.40 2.71
N ALA A 134 12.26 -17.97 2.69
CA ALA A 134 11.04 -17.28 2.32
C ALA A 134 9.91 -17.56 3.31
N VAL A 135 8.96 -16.65 3.42
CA VAL A 135 7.74 -16.81 4.20
C VAL A 135 6.53 -16.97 3.30
N LYS A 136 5.48 -17.60 3.82
CA LYS A 136 4.23 -17.81 3.09
C LYS A 136 3.21 -16.74 3.46
N PHE A 137 2.37 -16.38 2.50
CA PHE A 137 1.19 -15.55 2.76
C PHE A 137 0.08 -16.41 3.36
N ALA A 138 -0.54 -15.91 4.45
CA ALA A 138 -1.78 -16.46 5.00
C ALA A 138 -2.98 -15.88 4.25
N ASP A 139 -4.14 -16.49 4.43
CA ASP A 139 -5.40 -15.93 3.95
C ASP A 139 -5.90 -14.83 4.90
N SER A 140 -5.69 -13.56 4.52
CA SER A 140 -6.08 -12.41 5.34
C SER A 140 -7.59 -12.25 5.54
N SER A 141 -8.42 -12.92 4.74
CA SER A 141 -9.88 -12.92 4.95
C SER A 141 -10.32 -13.67 6.22
N LYS A 142 -9.43 -14.52 6.75
CA LYS A 142 -9.65 -15.31 7.99
C LYS A 142 -9.11 -14.62 9.24
N VAL A 143 -8.42 -13.50 9.09
CA VAL A 143 -7.89 -12.73 10.22
C VAL A 143 -9.03 -12.16 11.06
N LYS A 144 -8.86 -12.18 12.38
CA LYS A 144 -9.85 -11.70 13.36
C LYS A 144 -9.23 -10.67 14.29
N ILE A 145 -10.03 -9.69 14.71
CA ILE A 145 -9.65 -8.73 15.75
C ILE A 145 -9.32 -9.49 17.04
N GLY A 146 -8.26 -9.10 17.73
CA GLY A 146 -7.75 -9.74 18.92
C GLY A 146 -6.70 -10.85 18.67
N GLN A 147 -6.47 -11.26 17.43
CA GLN A 147 -5.39 -12.21 17.11
C GLN A 147 -4.03 -11.59 17.39
N LEU A 148 -3.14 -12.37 18.02
CA LEU A 148 -1.75 -12.02 18.27
C LEU A 148 -0.99 -11.87 16.95
N VAL A 149 -0.17 -10.85 16.85
CA VAL A 149 0.64 -10.56 15.67
C VAL A 149 2.05 -10.12 16.04
N VAL A 150 2.97 -10.36 15.11
CA VAL A 150 4.37 -9.97 15.22
C VAL A 150 4.72 -9.16 13.97
N ALA A 151 5.16 -7.92 14.16
CA ALA A 151 5.73 -7.12 13.09
C ALA A 151 7.25 -7.22 13.12
N VAL A 152 7.86 -7.49 11.96
CA VAL A 152 9.30 -7.61 11.81
C VAL A 152 9.80 -6.60 10.78
N GLY A 153 10.92 -5.96 11.09
CA GLY A 153 11.63 -5.07 10.19
C GLY A 153 13.13 -5.20 10.38
N ASN A 154 13.88 -4.73 9.40
CA ASN A 154 15.35 -4.67 9.45
C ASN A 154 15.81 -3.26 9.07
N PRO A 155 15.55 -2.25 9.94
CA PRO A 155 15.95 -0.89 9.67
C PRO A 155 17.47 -0.79 9.54
N TYR A 156 17.94 -0.28 8.41
CA TYR A 156 19.38 -0.01 8.13
C TYR A 156 20.29 -1.25 8.10
N GLY A 157 19.79 -2.48 8.17
CA GLY A 157 20.60 -3.70 8.21
C GLY A 157 21.49 -3.81 9.45
N LEU A 158 21.21 -3.06 10.51
CA LEU A 158 22.03 -3.02 11.73
C LEU A 158 21.51 -3.97 12.81
N ASN A 159 20.20 -4.12 12.95
CA ASN A 159 19.56 -5.10 13.84
C ASN A 159 18.10 -5.26 13.44
N ASP A 160 17.62 -6.50 13.42
CA ASP A 160 16.21 -6.78 13.22
C ASP A 160 15.39 -6.20 14.38
N THR A 161 14.32 -5.51 14.05
CA THR A 161 13.34 -5.03 15.02
C THR A 161 12.13 -5.94 14.96
N THR A 162 11.77 -6.48 16.11
CA THR A 162 10.57 -7.31 16.27
C THR A 162 9.66 -6.65 17.29
N THR A 163 8.41 -6.41 16.93
CA THR A 163 7.39 -5.86 17.82
C THR A 163 6.19 -6.81 17.87
N PHE A 164 5.50 -6.83 19.00
CA PHE A 164 4.39 -7.73 19.27
C PHE A 164 3.15 -6.92 19.63
N GLY A 165 1.99 -7.43 19.24
CA GLY A 165 0.70 -6.81 19.51
C GLY A 165 -0.45 -7.69 19.06
N ILE A 166 -1.59 -7.05 18.75
CA ILE A 166 -2.79 -7.71 18.26
C ILE A 166 -3.30 -7.04 16.97
N VAL A 167 -4.19 -7.72 16.30
CA VAL A 167 -5.05 -7.11 15.29
C VAL A 167 -6.07 -6.25 16.02
N SER A 168 -5.94 -4.93 15.92
CA SER A 168 -6.83 -3.96 16.59
C SER A 168 -8.05 -3.61 15.75
N GLY A 169 -7.98 -3.81 14.42
CA GLY A 169 -9.07 -3.51 13.51
C GLY A 169 -8.85 -4.11 12.13
N LEU A 170 -9.92 -4.21 11.36
CA LEU A 170 -9.89 -4.74 9.99
C LEU A 170 -10.64 -3.79 9.07
N LYS A 171 -10.36 -3.88 7.77
CA LYS A 171 -11.03 -3.08 6.73
C LYS A 171 -10.97 -1.58 7.03
N ARG A 172 -9.80 -1.09 7.46
CA ARG A 172 -9.63 0.35 7.68
C ARG A 172 -9.48 1.06 6.35
N GLU A 173 -10.42 1.97 6.13
CA GLU A 173 -10.53 2.80 4.94
C GLU A 173 -10.56 4.29 5.36
N ASN A 174 -10.38 5.21 4.41
CA ASN A 174 -10.40 6.67 4.63
C ASN A 174 -9.29 7.19 5.56
N VAL A 175 -8.16 6.47 5.60
CA VAL A 175 -6.95 6.91 6.31
C VAL A 175 -6.01 7.73 5.42
N ASN A 176 -6.32 7.84 4.11
CA ASN A 176 -5.60 8.62 3.10
C ASN A 176 -4.10 8.23 2.95
N LEU A 177 -3.81 6.94 3.09
CA LEU A 177 -2.45 6.40 2.95
C LEU A 177 -2.21 5.84 1.55
N SER A 178 -3.24 5.31 0.90
CA SER A 178 -3.19 4.79 -0.46
C SER A 178 -4.56 4.92 -1.14
N ARG A 179 -4.61 4.68 -2.45
CA ARG A 179 -5.87 4.77 -3.19
C ARG A 179 -6.79 3.57 -2.95
N TYR A 180 -6.21 2.39 -2.73
CA TYR A 180 -6.92 1.15 -2.46
C TYR A 180 -6.66 0.74 -1.03
N GLU A 181 -7.54 1.15 -0.13
CA GLU A 181 -7.40 0.90 1.30
C GLU A 181 -8.29 -0.26 1.76
N ASP A 182 -7.74 -1.13 2.57
CA ASP A 182 -8.42 -2.24 3.27
C ASP A 182 -7.54 -2.70 4.45
N PHE A 183 -6.92 -1.73 5.14
CA PHE A 183 -5.82 -2.03 6.05
C PHE A 183 -6.23 -2.90 7.24
N ILE A 184 -5.30 -3.76 7.65
CA ILE A 184 -5.27 -4.37 8.97
C ILE A 184 -4.66 -3.33 9.91
N GLN A 185 -5.38 -2.98 10.98
CA GLN A 185 -4.86 -2.14 12.06
C GLN A 185 -4.25 -3.01 13.15
N THR A 186 -3.11 -2.61 13.68
CA THR A 186 -2.42 -3.27 14.79
C THR A 186 -1.88 -2.24 15.80
N ASP A 187 -1.75 -2.64 17.05
CA ASP A 187 -1.04 -1.92 18.10
C ASP A 187 0.42 -2.37 18.25
N ALA A 188 0.85 -3.42 17.53
CA ALA A 188 2.26 -3.72 17.37
C ALA A 188 2.98 -2.47 16.81
N SER A 189 4.03 -2.03 17.47
CA SER A 189 4.71 -0.78 17.12
C SER A 189 5.27 -0.83 15.68
N ILE A 190 4.71 -0.01 14.80
CA ILE A 190 5.22 0.23 13.46
C ILE A 190 5.98 1.56 13.48
N ASN A 191 7.22 1.55 13.05
CA ASN A 191 8.11 2.70 13.04
C ASN A 191 8.87 2.78 11.71
N PRO A 192 9.48 3.92 11.36
CA PRO A 192 10.37 4.01 10.22
C PRO A 192 11.43 2.90 10.26
N GLY A 193 11.44 2.06 9.22
CA GLY A 193 12.27 0.86 9.11
C GLY A 193 11.48 -0.46 9.12
N ASN A 194 10.29 -0.53 9.72
CA ASN A 194 9.42 -1.70 9.60
C ASN A 194 8.57 -1.67 8.32
N SER A 195 8.43 -0.49 7.67
CA SER A 195 7.71 -0.35 6.41
C SER A 195 8.27 -1.29 5.35
N GLY A 196 7.40 -2.05 4.68
CA GLY A 196 7.74 -3.10 3.72
C GLY A 196 8.07 -4.45 4.36
N GLY A 197 8.23 -4.51 5.68
CA GLY A 197 8.37 -5.77 6.42
C GLY A 197 7.03 -6.44 6.69
N PRO A 198 7.03 -7.73 7.11
CA PRO A 198 5.82 -8.50 7.34
C PRO A 198 5.14 -8.19 8.67
N LEU A 199 3.80 -8.24 8.67
CA LEU A 199 2.97 -8.50 9.82
C LEU A 199 2.61 -10.00 9.80
N LEU A 200 2.97 -10.72 10.87
CA LEU A 200 2.90 -12.18 10.94
C LEU A 200 1.83 -12.63 11.93
N ASN A 201 1.21 -13.77 11.66
CA ASN A 201 0.46 -14.52 12.67
C ASN A 201 1.40 -15.39 13.52
N ILE A 202 0.88 -16.04 14.55
CA ILE A 202 1.64 -16.92 15.45
C ILE A 202 2.22 -18.18 14.76
N LYS A 203 1.85 -18.47 13.51
CA LYS A 203 2.41 -19.58 12.72
C LYS A 203 3.61 -19.13 11.86
N GLY A 204 3.94 -17.85 11.86
CA GLY A 204 4.97 -17.25 11.00
C GLY A 204 4.53 -17.01 9.56
N GLU A 205 3.22 -16.97 9.32
CA GLU A 205 2.67 -16.65 8.01
C GLU A 205 2.35 -15.16 7.93
N VAL A 206 2.60 -14.55 6.77
CA VAL A 206 2.35 -13.13 6.53
C VAL A 206 0.86 -12.88 6.37
N ILE A 207 0.26 -12.11 7.28
CA ILE A 207 -1.12 -11.64 7.17
C ILE A 207 -1.21 -10.24 6.52
N GLY A 208 -0.10 -9.52 6.47
CA GLY A 208 -0.02 -8.21 5.83
C GLY A 208 1.41 -7.69 5.68
N ILE A 209 1.58 -6.62 4.90
CA ILE A 209 2.83 -5.86 4.77
C ILE A 209 2.67 -4.51 5.48
N ASN A 210 3.56 -4.24 6.44
CA ASN A 210 3.54 -3.00 7.21
C ASN A 210 3.81 -1.82 6.27
N THR A 211 3.01 -0.76 6.38
CA THR A 211 3.16 0.39 5.47
C THR A 211 3.33 1.71 6.20
N ALA A 212 2.43 2.07 7.09
CA ALA A 212 2.37 3.40 7.65
C ALA A 212 1.83 3.45 9.08
N ILE A 213 2.04 4.60 9.70
CA ILE A 213 1.43 5.02 10.96
C ILE A 213 0.66 6.32 10.71
N ILE A 214 -0.35 6.59 11.52
CA ILE A 214 -0.91 7.94 11.59
C ILE A 214 0.04 8.80 12.41
N ASN A 215 0.60 9.84 11.79
CA ASN A 215 1.38 10.83 12.51
C ASN A 215 0.49 11.40 13.64
N TYR A 216 1.04 11.45 14.88
CA TYR A 216 0.37 11.89 16.11
C TYR A 216 -0.52 10.84 16.81
N ALA A 217 -0.68 9.60 16.30
CA ALA A 217 -1.39 8.54 17.02
C ALA A 217 -0.40 7.43 17.42
N GLN A 218 -0.20 7.24 18.71
CA GLN A 218 0.60 6.12 19.23
C GLN A 218 -0.20 4.82 19.16
N SER A 219 0.48 3.70 18.90
CA SER A 219 -0.12 2.35 18.86
C SER A 219 -1.22 2.19 17.78
N ILE A 220 -1.11 2.93 16.67
CA ILE A 220 -1.97 2.74 15.50
C ILE A 220 -1.08 2.51 14.27
N GLY A 221 -0.80 1.25 13.98
CA GLY A 221 -0.09 0.79 12.80
C GLY A 221 -1.05 0.22 11.76
N PHE A 222 -0.66 0.31 10.48
CA PHE A 222 -1.42 -0.23 9.35
C PHE A 222 -0.58 -1.17 8.52
N SER A 223 -1.21 -2.26 8.08
CA SER A 223 -0.60 -3.23 7.17
C SER A 223 -1.54 -3.56 6.03
N ILE A 224 -0.99 -3.68 4.83
CA ILE A 224 -1.72 -4.06 3.61
C ILE A 224 -2.01 -5.56 3.69
N PRO A 225 -3.29 -6.00 3.58
CA PRO A 225 -3.66 -7.41 3.76
C PRO A 225 -2.97 -8.34 2.76
N SER A 226 -2.57 -9.53 3.22
CA SER A 226 -1.83 -10.51 2.42
C SER A 226 -2.54 -10.96 1.15
N ASN A 227 -3.88 -11.04 1.13
CA ASN A 227 -4.63 -11.37 -0.09
C ASN A 227 -4.47 -10.28 -1.16
N MET A 228 -4.49 -9.00 -0.75
CA MET A 228 -4.20 -7.89 -1.65
C MET A 228 -2.75 -7.94 -2.11
N VAL A 229 -1.80 -8.15 -1.17
CA VAL A 229 -0.38 -8.28 -1.49
C VAL A 229 -0.16 -9.38 -2.53
N SER A 230 -0.68 -10.59 -2.32
CA SER A 230 -0.54 -11.73 -3.23
C SER A 230 -1.05 -11.41 -4.64
N HIS A 231 -2.23 -10.78 -4.74
CA HIS A 231 -2.80 -10.38 -6.04
C HIS A 231 -1.92 -9.36 -6.78
N ILE A 232 -1.42 -8.36 -6.08
CA ILE A 232 -0.59 -7.29 -6.66
C ILE A 232 0.79 -7.80 -7.05
N VAL A 233 1.49 -8.55 -6.17
CA VAL A 233 2.85 -9.04 -6.48
C VAL A 233 2.85 -10.00 -7.65
N THR A 234 1.79 -10.82 -7.83
CA THR A 234 1.66 -11.69 -9.02
C THR A 234 1.68 -10.87 -10.30
N GLN A 235 0.87 -9.81 -10.38
CA GLN A 235 0.82 -8.96 -11.56
C GLN A 235 2.14 -8.18 -11.78
N LEU A 236 2.76 -7.68 -10.71
CA LEU A 236 4.05 -6.99 -10.82
C LEU A 236 5.17 -7.91 -11.32
N VAL A 237 5.16 -9.19 -10.93
CA VAL A 237 6.13 -10.19 -11.42
C VAL A 237 5.88 -10.56 -12.88
N GLU A 238 4.61 -10.72 -13.28
CA GLU A 238 4.24 -11.19 -14.63
C GLU A 238 4.28 -10.06 -15.66
N HIS A 239 3.90 -8.84 -15.28
CA HIS A 239 3.67 -7.74 -16.22
C HIS A 239 4.49 -6.48 -15.91
N GLY A 240 5.12 -6.38 -14.74
CA GLY A 240 5.81 -5.16 -14.28
C GLY A 240 4.86 -4.05 -13.80
N GLU A 241 3.57 -4.17 -14.07
CA GLU A 241 2.53 -3.21 -13.68
C GLU A 241 1.22 -3.91 -13.30
N VAL A 242 0.33 -3.18 -12.61
CA VAL A 242 -0.98 -3.71 -12.19
C VAL A 242 -2.07 -3.24 -13.16
N HIS A 243 -2.74 -4.21 -13.78
CA HIS A 243 -3.87 -3.96 -14.65
C HIS A 243 -5.17 -4.00 -13.85
N ARG A 244 -5.84 -2.86 -13.71
CA ARG A 244 -7.07 -2.72 -12.94
C ARG A 244 -8.28 -2.59 -13.83
N GLY A 245 -9.36 -3.27 -13.42
CA GLY A 245 -10.66 -3.07 -14.02
C GLY A 245 -11.15 -1.64 -13.83
N TRP A 246 -11.85 -1.15 -14.82
CA TRP A 246 -12.48 0.17 -14.84
C TRP A 246 -13.95 0.03 -15.15
N LEU A 247 -14.80 0.68 -14.34
CA LEU A 247 -16.26 0.69 -14.51
C LEU A 247 -16.77 1.97 -15.19
N GLY A 248 -16.20 3.12 -14.84
CA GLY A 248 -16.59 4.40 -15.43
C GLY A 248 -17.83 5.01 -14.80
N VAL A 249 -17.89 5.06 -13.48
CA VAL A 249 -18.94 5.71 -12.70
C VAL A 249 -18.36 6.61 -11.63
N GLY A 250 -19.08 7.69 -11.29
CA GLY A 250 -18.93 8.39 -10.02
C GLY A 250 -19.95 7.82 -9.02
N ILE A 251 -19.56 7.70 -7.78
CA ILE A 251 -20.33 7.05 -6.72
C ILE A 251 -20.24 7.81 -5.42
N ASP A 252 -21.34 7.78 -4.66
CA ASP A 252 -21.41 8.29 -3.29
C ASP A 252 -21.92 7.21 -2.33
N PRO A 253 -21.68 7.35 -1.02
CA PRO A 253 -22.36 6.54 -0.02
C PRO A 253 -23.87 6.74 -0.12
N ILE A 254 -24.64 5.66 0.11
CA ILE A 254 -26.09 5.79 0.21
C ILE A 254 -26.46 6.50 1.52
N THR A 255 -27.30 7.53 1.45
CA THR A 255 -27.82 8.20 2.65
C THR A 255 -28.92 7.37 3.30
N ASP A 256 -29.15 7.57 4.61
CA ASP A 256 -30.18 6.84 5.36
C ASP A 256 -31.57 7.01 4.72
N VAL A 257 -31.89 8.21 4.26
CA VAL A 257 -33.17 8.52 3.59
C VAL A 257 -33.32 7.72 2.28
N LEU A 258 -32.25 7.61 1.49
CA LEU A 258 -32.27 6.83 0.25
C LEU A 258 -32.31 5.33 0.53
N ALA A 259 -31.64 4.86 1.57
CA ALA A 259 -31.68 3.47 1.99
C ALA A 259 -33.07 3.05 2.41
N GLU A 260 -33.74 3.83 3.25
CA GLU A 260 -35.11 3.61 3.70
C GLU A 260 -36.10 3.62 2.50
N LYS A 261 -36.04 4.66 1.65
CA LYS A 261 -36.89 4.77 0.46
C LYS A 261 -36.80 3.58 -0.49
N ASN A 262 -35.63 2.94 -0.57
CA ASN A 262 -35.37 1.81 -1.46
C ASN A 262 -35.39 0.45 -0.74
N ASN A 263 -35.82 0.42 0.52
CA ASN A 263 -35.84 -0.78 1.36
C ASN A 263 -34.46 -1.52 1.40
N VAL A 264 -33.42 -0.72 1.55
CA VAL A 264 -32.02 -1.17 1.68
C VAL A 264 -31.56 -0.96 3.12
N LYS A 265 -30.81 -1.90 3.67
CA LYS A 265 -30.23 -1.73 5.00
C LYS A 265 -29.23 -0.57 4.98
N GLN A 266 -29.24 0.26 6.01
CA GLN A 266 -28.23 1.32 6.20
C GLN A 266 -26.81 0.79 6.09
N GLY A 267 -25.92 1.55 5.45
CA GLY A 267 -24.54 1.16 5.22
C GLY A 267 -24.36 0.02 4.19
N VAL A 268 -25.35 -0.25 3.35
CA VAL A 268 -25.27 -1.23 2.27
C VAL A 268 -25.56 -0.56 0.94
N GLY A 269 -24.59 -0.69 0.01
CA GLY A 269 -24.70 -0.15 -1.34
C GLY A 269 -24.10 1.25 -1.48
N VAL A 270 -23.92 1.64 -2.74
CA VAL A 270 -23.46 2.96 -3.17
C VAL A 270 -24.38 3.48 -4.25
N ILE A 271 -24.61 4.78 -4.28
CA ILE A 271 -25.43 5.41 -5.32
C ILE A 271 -24.53 5.91 -6.47
N VAL A 272 -24.95 5.66 -7.69
CA VAL A 272 -24.30 6.20 -8.90
C VAL A 272 -24.71 7.66 -9.07
N ASN A 273 -23.78 8.59 -8.95
CA ASN A 273 -23.99 10.03 -9.14
C ASN A 273 -23.63 10.49 -10.55
N SER A 274 -22.74 9.75 -11.26
CA SER A 274 -22.40 10.02 -12.65
C SER A 274 -22.01 8.73 -13.38
N VAL A 275 -22.25 8.74 -14.70
CA VAL A 275 -21.85 7.65 -15.62
C VAL A 275 -21.08 8.29 -16.76
N PHE A 276 -19.82 7.86 -16.97
CA PHE A 276 -18.98 8.44 -18.00
C PHE A 276 -19.30 7.85 -19.36
N GLU A 277 -19.57 8.72 -20.34
CA GLU A 277 -19.94 8.31 -21.69
C GLU A 277 -18.82 7.49 -22.36
N GLY A 278 -19.22 6.39 -23.02
CA GLY A 278 -18.31 5.46 -23.68
C GLY A 278 -17.58 4.50 -22.75
N ASP A 279 -17.69 4.66 -21.43
CA ASP A 279 -17.09 3.74 -20.45
C ASP A 279 -17.98 2.49 -20.21
N PRO A 280 -17.44 1.40 -19.62
CA PRO A 280 -18.15 0.15 -19.41
C PRO A 280 -19.55 0.26 -18.79
N ALA A 281 -19.71 1.10 -17.77
CA ALA A 281 -20.99 1.34 -17.12
C ALA A 281 -22.02 1.93 -18.07
N HIS A 282 -21.62 2.91 -18.89
CA HIS A 282 -22.49 3.52 -19.90
C HIS A 282 -22.92 2.51 -20.95
N LEU A 283 -21.96 1.72 -21.48
CA LEU A 283 -22.24 0.68 -22.49
C LEU A 283 -23.14 -0.43 -21.95
N ALA A 284 -23.05 -0.73 -20.65
CA ALA A 284 -23.91 -1.68 -19.96
C ALA A 284 -25.29 -1.11 -19.57
N GLY A 285 -25.52 0.19 -19.80
CA GLY A 285 -26.78 0.84 -19.52
C GLY A 285 -27.02 1.14 -18.03
N LEU A 286 -25.95 1.31 -17.23
CA LEU A 286 -26.09 1.92 -15.91
C LEU A 286 -26.54 3.36 -16.03
N LYS A 287 -27.27 3.85 -15.02
CA LYS A 287 -27.85 5.19 -14.99
C LYS A 287 -27.55 5.88 -13.68
N VAL A 288 -27.48 7.20 -13.71
CA VAL A 288 -27.48 8.02 -12.50
C VAL A 288 -28.71 7.69 -11.66
N GLY A 289 -28.51 7.51 -10.36
CA GLY A 289 -29.55 7.08 -9.42
C GLY A 289 -29.64 5.57 -9.21
N ASP A 290 -28.89 4.73 -9.94
CA ASP A 290 -28.77 3.31 -9.63
C ASP A 290 -28.06 3.13 -8.29
N ILE A 291 -28.54 2.18 -7.48
CA ILE A 291 -27.88 1.80 -6.22
C ILE A 291 -27.22 0.45 -6.45
N ILE A 292 -25.89 0.40 -6.40
CA ILE A 292 -25.13 -0.85 -6.56
C ILE A 292 -25.01 -1.53 -5.19
N LEU A 293 -25.56 -2.74 -5.06
CA LEU A 293 -25.59 -3.52 -3.82
C LEU A 293 -24.53 -4.60 -3.77
N LYS A 294 -24.21 -5.22 -4.93
CA LYS A 294 -23.22 -6.30 -5.04
C LYS A 294 -22.49 -6.25 -6.37
N ILE A 295 -21.28 -6.81 -6.37
CA ILE A 295 -20.47 -7.08 -7.55
C ILE A 295 -20.07 -8.54 -7.52
N GLY A 296 -20.47 -9.34 -8.53
CA GLY A 296 -20.15 -10.77 -8.58
C GLY A 296 -20.56 -11.54 -7.33
N GLY A 297 -21.69 -11.15 -6.69
CA GLY A 297 -22.17 -11.73 -5.45
C GLY A 297 -21.57 -11.14 -4.16
N VAL A 298 -20.46 -10.37 -4.25
CA VAL A 298 -19.83 -9.70 -3.09
C VAL A 298 -20.59 -8.42 -2.74
N LYS A 299 -20.98 -8.26 -1.48
CA LYS A 299 -21.69 -7.07 -1.00
C LYS A 299 -20.80 -5.83 -1.04
N ILE A 300 -21.40 -4.70 -1.41
CA ILE A 300 -20.81 -3.37 -1.37
C ILE A 300 -21.35 -2.63 -0.14
N ASP A 301 -20.47 -2.09 0.68
CA ASP A 301 -20.79 -1.34 1.90
C ASP A 301 -20.24 0.09 1.88
N SER A 302 -19.31 0.40 0.96
CA SER A 302 -18.72 1.73 0.82
C SER A 302 -18.29 2.00 -0.63
N PRO A 303 -18.08 3.27 -1.03
CA PRO A 303 -17.43 3.62 -2.30
C PRO A 303 -16.04 2.96 -2.43
N ASN A 304 -15.27 2.92 -1.36
CA ASN A 304 -13.94 2.31 -1.36
C ASN A 304 -14.01 0.80 -1.59
N SER A 305 -15.01 0.12 -1.01
CA SER A 305 -15.22 -1.33 -1.26
C SER A 305 -15.53 -1.61 -2.73
N LEU A 306 -16.35 -0.76 -3.39
CA LEU A 306 -16.61 -0.88 -4.83
C LEU A 306 -15.33 -0.66 -5.64
N ILE A 307 -14.59 0.43 -5.37
CA ILE A 307 -13.34 0.77 -6.07
C ILE A 307 -12.34 -0.39 -5.93
N ARG A 308 -12.17 -0.91 -4.73
CA ARG A 308 -11.26 -2.01 -4.42
C ARG A 308 -11.64 -3.29 -5.18
N ILE A 309 -12.91 -3.71 -5.12
CA ILE A 309 -13.35 -4.93 -5.79
C ILE A 309 -13.18 -4.81 -7.31
N ILE A 310 -13.61 -3.69 -7.92
CA ILE A 310 -13.41 -3.45 -9.35
C ILE A 310 -11.91 -3.44 -9.71
N GLY A 311 -11.07 -2.82 -8.87
CA GLY A 311 -9.63 -2.73 -9.08
C GLY A 311 -8.89 -4.07 -8.99
N THR A 312 -9.47 -5.09 -8.34
CA THR A 312 -8.88 -6.45 -8.28
C THR A 312 -9.33 -7.34 -9.43
N ILE A 313 -10.31 -6.93 -10.22
CA ILE A 313 -10.79 -7.71 -11.37
C ILE A 313 -10.02 -7.29 -12.63
N SER A 314 -9.49 -8.28 -13.35
CA SER A 314 -8.74 -8.01 -14.58
C SER A 314 -9.63 -7.39 -15.67
N PRO A 315 -9.11 -6.43 -16.45
CA PRO A 315 -9.80 -5.91 -17.61
C PRO A 315 -10.24 -7.03 -18.58
N GLY A 316 -11.36 -6.80 -19.27
CA GLY A 316 -11.95 -7.76 -20.20
C GLY A 316 -12.91 -8.76 -19.57
N GLN A 317 -12.92 -8.91 -18.24
CA GLN A 317 -13.87 -9.77 -17.55
C GLN A 317 -15.26 -9.14 -17.48
N THR A 318 -16.29 -9.98 -17.63
CA THR A 318 -17.68 -9.57 -17.43
C THR A 318 -18.12 -9.92 -16.02
N ILE A 319 -18.65 -8.93 -15.30
CA ILE A 319 -19.16 -9.05 -13.93
C ILE A 319 -20.64 -8.70 -13.88
N ASN A 320 -21.35 -9.30 -12.93
CA ASN A 320 -22.74 -8.96 -12.66
C ASN A 320 -22.83 -7.95 -11.52
N LEU A 321 -23.49 -6.83 -11.76
CA LEU A 321 -23.84 -5.83 -10.75
C LEU A 321 -25.28 -6.05 -10.31
N ASP A 322 -25.51 -6.34 -9.02
CA ASP A 322 -26.84 -6.33 -8.44
C ASP A 322 -27.19 -4.87 -8.08
N ILE A 323 -28.15 -4.30 -8.74
CA ILE A 323 -28.55 -2.90 -8.56
C ILE A 323 -30.00 -2.76 -8.14
N ILE A 324 -30.37 -1.61 -7.58
CA ILE A 324 -31.75 -1.12 -7.47
C ILE A 324 -31.88 0.08 -8.39
N ARG A 325 -32.90 0.04 -9.26
CA ARG A 325 -33.29 1.16 -10.14
C ARG A 325 -34.75 1.47 -9.95
N LYS A 326 -35.08 2.66 -9.46
CA LYS A 326 -36.48 3.09 -9.18
C LYS A 326 -37.23 2.09 -8.29
N GLY A 327 -36.59 1.53 -7.28
CA GLY A 327 -37.15 0.55 -6.35
C GLY A 327 -37.14 -0.91 -6.83
N GLU A 328 -36.81 -1.19 -8.09
CA GLU A 328 -36.75 -2.55 -8.65
C GLU A 328 -35.32 -3.09 -8.62
N ARG A 329 -35.16 -4.35 -8.23
CA ARG A 329 -33.88 -5.06 -8.29
C ARG A 329 -33.61 -5.52 -9.72
N LYS A 330 -32.39 -5.30 -10.19
CA LYS A 330 -31.90 -5.72 -11.52
C LYS A 330 -30.49 -6.23 -11.42
N VAL A 331 -30.13 -7.12 -12.35
CA VAL A 331 -28.76 -7.56 -12.54
C VAL A 331 -28.26 -6.99 -13.86
N VAL A 332 -27.17 -6.27 -13.83
CA VAL A 332 -26.56 -5.65 -15.01
C VAL A 332 -25.21 -6.28 -15.25
N PRO A 333 -25.03 -7.04 -16.34
CA PRO A 333 -23.73 -7.55 -16.74
C PRO A 333 -22.88 -6.41 -17.33
N VAL A 334 -21.65 -6.25 -16.82
CA VAL A 334 -20.72 -5.20 -17.27
C VAL A 334 -19.40 -5.83 -17.61
N LYS A 335 -18.90 -5.61 -18.82
CA LYS A 335 -17.55 -6.00 -19.22
C LYS A 335 -16.60 -4.88 -18.82
N LEU A 336 -15.71 -5.16 -17.86
CA LEU A 336 -14.74 -4.19 -17.40
C LEU A 336 -13.67 -3.93 -18.46
N GLU A 337 -13.20 -2.70 -18.54
CA GLU A 337 -12.07 -2.31 -19.36
C GLU A 337 -10.87 -1.95 -18.46
N SER A 338 -9.69 -1.82 -19.06
CA SER A 338 -8.57 -1.18 -18.41
C SER A 338 -8.90 0.30 -18.25
N LYS A 339 -8.58 0.88 -17.09
CA LYS A 339 -8.60 2.34 -16.95
C LYS A 339 -7.67 2.90 -18.02
N LYS A 340 -8.23 3.33 -19.14
CA LYS A 340 -7.45 4.01 -20.18
C LYS A 340 -6.75 5.15 -19.46
N LYS A 341 -5.42 5.24 -19.59
CA LYS A 341 -4.70 6.45 -19.24
C LYS A 341 -5.29 7.52 -20.18
N LYS A 342 -6.37 8.16 -19.77
CA LYS A 342 -7.01 9.29 -20.52
C LYS A 342 -6.00 10.41 -20.83
N ASN A 343 -4.84 10.35 -20.19
CA ASN A 343 -3.74 11.29 -20.41
C ASN A 343 -3.17 11.27 -21.84
N ASN A 344 -3.38 10.20 -22.63
CA ASN A 344 -2.83 10.17 -23.99
C ASN A 344 -3.79 10.63 -25.09
N LEU A 345 -5.11 10.68 -24.87
CA LEU A 345 -6.04 11.16 -25.93
C LEU A 345 -6.33 12.65 -25.84
N LEU A 346 -6.34 13.25 -24.65
CA LEU A 346 -6.46 14.70 -24.48
C LEU A 346 -5.12 15.43 -24.74
N ALA A 347 -4.00 14.78 -24.46
CA ALA A 347 -2.66 15.31 -24.77
C ALA A 347 -2.41 15.46 -26.27
N SER A 348 -3.07 14.66 -27.11
CA SER A 348 -2.96 14.77 -28.57
C SER A 348 -3.80 15.89 -29.18
N LEU A 349 -4.63 16.59 -28.42
CA LEU A 349 -5.58 17.57 -28.93
C LEU A 349 -5.28 19.02 -28.55
N THR A 350 -4.30 19.30 -27.69
CA THR A 350 -3.88 20.67 -27.37
C THR A 350 -2.39 20.86 -27.59
N PRO A 351 -1.98 21.78 -28.48
CA PRO A 351 -0.57 22.10 -28.73
C PRO A 351 0.20 22.59 -27.48
N SER A 352 -0.52 22.92 -26.40
CA SER A 352 0.02 23.55 -25.20
C SER A 352 0.42 22.57 -24.06
N ASP A 353 0.01 21.28 -24.14
CA ASP A 353 0.37 20.26 -23.12
C ASP A 353 0.79 18.94 -23.79
N PRO A 354 1.99 18.89 -24.41
CA PRO A 354 2.45 17.74 -25.18
C PRO A 354 2.70 16.47 -24.35
N LEU A 355 2.67 16.55 -23.01
CA LEU A 355 2.96 15.45 -22.10
C LEU A 355 1.75 15.04 -21.25
N GLY A 356 0.60 15.69 -21.39
CA GLY A 356 -0.61 15.38 -20.63
C GLY A 356 -0.45 15.57 -19.12
N LEU A 357 0.41 16.51 -18.70
CA LEU A 357 0.64 16.79 -17.28
C LEU A 357 -0.54 17.57 -16.65
N GLY A 358 -1.42 18.12 -17.49
CA GLY A 358 -2.63 18.83 -17.07
C GLY A 358 -2.40 20.26 -16.62
N PHE A 359 -1.41 20.94 -17.19
CA PHE A 359 -1.22 22.36 -16.98
C PHE A 359 -0.70 23.07 -18.22
N THR A 360 -0.90 24.39 -18.29
CA THR A 360 -0.40 25.23 -19.38
C THR A 360 0.58 26.26 -18.86
N LEU A 361 1.59 26.54 -19.66
CA LEU A 361 2.65 27.49 -19.34
C LEU A 361 2.55 28.72 -20.25
N LYS A 362 3.09 29.86 -19.79
CA LYS A 362 3.32 31.05 -20.55
C LYS A 362 4.70 31.62 -20.22
N ASP A 363 5.45 32.00 -21.26
CA ASP A 363 6.72 32.67 -21.07
C ASP A 363 6.50 34.04 -20.44
N MET A 364 7.34 34.36 -19.47
CA MET A 364 7.36 35.68 -18.85
C MET A 364 8.27 36.59 -19.70
N VAL A 365 7.75 37.75 -20.07
CA VAL A 365 8.54 38.79 -20.76
C VAL A 365 9.65 39.23 -19.80
N GLY A 366 10.89 38.84 -20.09
CA GLY A 366 12.03 38.98 -19.20
C GLY A 366 12.64 40.35 -19.16
N ASN A 367 13.09 40.79 -18.00
CA ASN A 367 14.16 41.77 -17.89
C ASN A 367 15.52 41.09 -18.14
N GLN A 368 16.44 41.81 -18.77
CA GLN A 368 17.70 41.34 -19.37
C GLN A 368 18.72 40.63 -18.49
N ASN A 369 18.45 40.34 -17.20
CA ASN A 369 19.45 39.82 -16.25
C ASN A 369 19.00 38.67 -15.34
N GLY A 370 18.08 37.80 -15.77
CA GLY A 370 17.75 36.60 -14.98
C GLY A 370 16.81 35.66 -15.72
N LYS A 371 17.19 34.39 -15.86
CA LYS A 371 16.30 33.33 -16.34
C LYS A 371 15.09 33.23 -15.42
N LYS A 372 13.98 33.86 -15.81
CA LYS A 372 12.68 33.65 -15.16
C LYS A 372 11.99 32.54 -15.94
N GLY A 373 11.86 31.36 -15.33
CA GLY A 373 11.14 30.25 -15.93
C GLY A 373 9.69 30.58 -16.28
N PRO A 374 9.03 29.77 -17.11
CA PRO A 374 7.66 29.98 -17.53
C PRO A 374 6.68 29.91 -16.36
N LYS A 375 5.57 30.65 -16.45
CA LYS A 375 4.52 30.71 -15.43
C LYS A 375 3.37 29.76 -15.74
N VAL A 376 2.85 29.09 -14.74
CA VAL A 376 1.66 28.24 -14.82
C VAL A 376 0.42 29.11 -14.98
N MET A 377 -0.29 28.96 -16.10
CA MET A 377 -1.48 29.75 -16.43
C MET A 377 -2.78 29.01 -16.13
N LYS A 378 -2.76 27.70 -16.22
CA LYS A 378 -3.91 26.84 -15.98
C LYS A 378 -3.44 25.52 -15.38
N VAL A 379 -4.19 24.98 -14.44
CA VAL A 379 -4.05 23.61 -13.94
C VAL A 379 -5.41 22.96 -14.13
N GLU A 380 -5.44 21.81 -14.78
CA GLU A 380 -6.68 21.07 -15.04
C GLU A 380 -7.11 20.35 -13.75
N PRO A 381 -8.38 20.49 -13.33
CA PRO A 381 -8.88 19.76 -12.18
C PRO A 381 -8.74 18.24 -12.34
N GLY A 382 -8.28 17.55 -11.29
CA GLY A 382 -8.00 16.12 -11.32
C GLY A 382 -6.76 15.70 -12.09
N SER A 383 -5.94 16.67 -12.54
CA SER A 383 -4.70 16.39 -13.28
C SER A 383 -3.55 15.90 -12.39
N TYR A 384 -2.52 15.36 -13.02
CA TYR A 384 -1.28 15.00 -12.31
C TYR A 384 -0.63 16.22 -11.65
N ALA A 385 -0.62 17.38 -12.36
CA ALA A 385 -0.08 18.63 -11.82
C ALA A 385 -0.79 19.07 -10.54
N GLU A 386 -2.13 19.06 -10.53
CA GLU A 386 -2.91 19.38 -9.33
C GLU A 386 -2.62 18.41 -8.19
N SER A 387 -2.56 17.09 -8.47
CA SER A 387 -2.25 16.07 -7.48
C SER A 387 -0.87 16.22 -6.83
N LYS A 388 0.05 16.94 -7.49
CA LYS A 388 1.38 17.29 -7.01
C LYS A 388 1.48 18.68 -6.40
N GLY A 389 0.34 19.37 -6.27
CA GLY A 389 0.27 20.68 -5.61
C GLY A 389 0.69 21.85 -6.50
N LEU A 390 0.77 21.67 -7.85
CA LEU A 390 1.05 22.75 -8.76
C LEU A 390 -0.18 23.67 -8.85
N MET A 391 0.03 24.98 -8.69
CA MET A 391 -1.05 25.98 -8.69
C MET A 391 -0.92 26.99 -9.83
N ILE A 392 -2.05 27.56 -10.20
CA ILE A 392 -2.07 28.69 -11.15
C ILE A 392 -1.26 29.86 -10.56
N GLY A 393 -0.30 30.35 -11.34
CA GLY A 393 0.57 31.44 -10.89
C GLY A 393 1.96 31.00 -10.49
N ASP A 394 2.18 29.71 -10.24
CA ASP A 394 3.51 29.18 -9.96
C ASP A 394 4.47 29.41 -11.14
N GLN A 395 5.74 29.56 -10.83
CA GLN A 395 6.80 29.74 -11.82
C GLN A 395 7.73 28.53 -11.79
N ILE A 396 7.88 27.85 -12.93
CA ILE A 396 8.76 26.69 -13.03
C ILE A 396 10.19 27.18 -13.27
N LEU A 397 11.06 26.95 -12.29
CA LEU A 397 12.43 27.45 -12.31
C LEU A 397 13.43 26.42 -12.84
N ALA A 398 13.16 25.14 -12.58
CA ALA A 398 14.04 24.06 -13.00
C ALA A 398 13.26 22.77 -13.25
N VAL A 399 13.82 21.92 -14.09
CA VAL A 399 13.37 20.55 -14.38
C VAL A 399 14.56 19.63 -14.14
N ASN A 400 14.40 18.61 -13.27
CA ASN A 400 15.48 17.68 -12.91
C ASN A 400 16.78 18.37 -12.46
N GLY A 401 16.68 19.56 -11.87
CA GLY A 401 17.84 20.34 -11.42
C GLY A 401 18.44 21.28 -12.49
N GLU A 402 17.97 21.21 -13.74
CA GLU A 402 18.39 22.14 -14.80
C GLU A 402 17.49 23.37 -14.84
N LEU A 403 18.10 24.54 -14.76
CA LEU A 403 17.38 25.82 -14.81
C LEU A 403 16.79 26.07 -16.20
N ILE A 404 15.51 26.44 -16.23
CA ILE A 404 14.80 26.77 -17.47
C ILE A 404 14.39 28.24 -17.50
N GLY A 405 14.44 28.84 -18.68
CA GLY A 405 14.06 30.24 -18.91
C GLY A 405 12.78 30.41 -19.72
N ASN A 406 12.31 29.38 -20.42
CA ASN A 406 11.14 29.45 -21.28
C ASN A 406 10.47 28.06 -21.48
N GLN A 407 9.30 28.09 -22.16
CA GLN A 407 8.52 26.87 -22.43
C GLN A 407 9.26 25.90 -23.37
N GLN A 408 10.09 26.38 -24.27
CA GLN A 408 10.80 25.51 -25.20
C GLN A 408 11.87 24.69 -24.47
N GLU A 409 12.68 25.33 -23.61
CA GLU A 409 13.65 24.64 -22.76
C GLU A 409 12.96 23.62 -21.85
N PHE A 410 11.78 23.96 -21.33
CA PHE A 410 10.96 23.01 -20.56
C PHE A 410 10.60 21.77 -21.39
N LYS A 411 10.10 21.93 -22.60
CA LYS A 411 9.72 20.83 -23.50
C LYS A 411 10.92 19.98 -23.91
N ASP A 412 12.05 20.63 -24.22
CA ASP A 412 13.26 19.94 -24.66
C ASP A 412 13.83 19.02 -23.58
N ILE A 413 13.89 19.50 -22.34
CA ILE A 413 14.32 18.66 -21.21
C ILE A 413 13.34 17.51 -20.96
N LEU A 414 12.04 17.79 -20.99
CA LEU A 414 11.03 16.76 -20.75
C LEU A 414 10.99 15.69 -21.83
N SER A 415 11.29 16.03 -23.09
CA SER A 415 11.35 15.06 -24.18
C SER A 415 12.45 14.01 -24.01
N GLN A 416 13.46 14.30 -23.17
CA GLN A 416 14.63 13.45 -22.93
C GLN A 416 14.48 12.58 -21.66
N VAL A 417 13.39 12.72 -20.90
CA VAL A 417 13.28 12.13 -19.55
C VAL A 417 11.97 11.36 -19.37
N ASN A 418 12.08 10.10 -18.94
CA ASN A 418 10.93 9.27 -18.61
C ASN A 418 10.28 9.60 -17.25
N ASN A 419 10.98 10.36 -16.37
CA ASN A 419 10.48 10.83 -15.07
C ASN A 419 10.96 12.25 -14.80
N CYS A 420 10.04 13.17 -14.52
CA CYS A 420 10.33 14.60 -14.37
C CYS A 420 10.14 15.07 -12.91
N LEU A 421 11.16 15.76 -12.37
CA LEU A 421 11.09 16.53 -11.12
C LEU A 421 11.00 18.02 -11.45
N LEU A 422 9.88 18.66 -11.09
CA LEU A 422 9.68 20.09 -11.26
C LEU A 422 10.03 20.83 -9.97
N TYR A 423 10.82 21.91 -10.10
CA TYR A 423 11.08 22.87 -9.02
C TYR A 423 10.33 24.16 -9.33
N THR A 424 9.42 24.54 -8.44
CA THR A 424 8.59 25.74 -8.57
C THR A 424 8.90 26.76 -7.49
N SER A 425 8.67 28.03 -7.80
CA SER A 425 8.56 29.10 -6.80
C SER A 425 7.08 29.44 -6.61
N PRO A 426 6.57 29.43 -5.36
CA PRO A 426 5.18 29.80 -5.09
C PRO A 426 4.87 31.22 -5.56
N SER A 427 3.61 31.46 -5.92
CA SER A 427 3.11 32.78 -6.28
C SER A 427 3.32 33.79 -5.12
N PRO A 428 3.65 35.05 -5.39
CA PRO A 428 3.84 36.07 -4.34
C PRO A 428 2.62 36.36 -3.47
N ARG A 429 1.45 35.81 -3.79
CA ARG A 429 0.20 36.02 -3.02
C ARG A 429 0.09 35.22 -1.74
N ASP A 430 0.91 34.18 -1.53
CA ASP A 430 0.86 33.31 -0.36
C ASP A 430 1.93 33.60 0.70
N ARG A 431 2.53 34.78 0.67
CA ARG A 431 3.43 35.30 1.73
C ARG A 431 2.69 36.31 2.62
N GLY A 432 1.58 35.88 3.17
CA GLY A 432 0.81 36.64 4.16
C GLY A 432 0.62 35.85 5.42
#